data_7df5c30c25c1a4ed32df4e96fbc4baf5
#
_entry.id   7df5c30c25c1a4ed32df4e96fbc4baf5
#
_cell.length_a   1.000
_cell.length_b   1.000
_cell.length_c   1.000
_cell.angle_alpha   90.00
_cell.angle_beta   90.00
_cell.angle_gamma   90.00
#
_symmetry.space_group_name_H-M   'P 1'
#
loop_
_entity.id
_entity.type
_entity.pdbx_description
1 polymer ?
#
loop_
_entity_poly.entity_id
_entity_poly.type
_entity_poly.pdbx_seq_one_letter_code
_entity_poly.pdbx_strand_id
1 'polypeptide(L)' 'MPLPGREEDAMAGKFIVTQGESGEYRFVLTTANGEVIATSEGYRQKGSALNGVDSVRRTAVDAIVDDRTLEPSPTHAD' A
#
# COMPACT_ATOMS: atom_id res chain seq x y z
N MET A 1 -22.96 -13.08 -12.81
CA MET A 1 -22.68 -11.69 -12.92
C MET A 1 -21.37 -11.36 -12.24
N PRO A 2 -20.58 -10.60 -12.88
CA PRO A 2 -19.32 -10.30 -12.28
C PRO A 2 -19.53 -9.40 -11.07
N LEU A 3 -18.68 -9.55 -10.13
CA LEU A 3 -18.74 -8.74 -8.97
C LEU A 3 -18.36 -7.33 -9.34
N PRO A 4 -19.08 -6.36 -8.80
CA PRO A 4 -18.65 -4.99 -8.99
C PRO A 4 -17.24 -4.86 -8.43
N GLY A 5 -16.41 -4.19 -9.10
CA GLY A 5 -15.07 -4.00 -8.65
C GLY A 5 -14.11 -5.07 -9.05
N ARG A 6 -14.61 -6.11 -9.69
CA ARG A 6 -13.70 -7.15 -10.07
C ARG A 6 -12.65 -6.66 -11.03
N GLU A 7 -13.06 -5.86 -11.97
CA GLU A 7 -12.09 -5.31 -12.88
C GLU A 7 -11.22 -4.31 -12.19
N GLU A 8 -11.78 -3.61 -11.24
CA GLU A 8 -10.99 -2.72 -10.45
C GLU A 8 -9.95 -3.48 -9.69
N ASP A 9 -10.32 -4.64 -9.17
CA ASP A 9 -9.36 -5.47 -8.46
C ASP A 9 -8.24 -5.88 -9.36
N ALA A 10 -8.54 -6.16 -10.62
CA ALA A 10 -7.50 -6.58 -11.53
C ALA A 10 -6.50 -5.47 -11.79
N MET A 11 -6.93 -4.21 -11.66
CA MET A 11 -6.07 -3.08 -11.91
C MET A 11 -5.56 -2.43 -10.65
N ALA A 12 -6.13 -2.76 -9.53
CA ALA A 12 -5.78 -2.12 -8.27
C ALA A 12 -4.75 -2.95 -7.54
N GLY A 13 -4.02 -2.29 -6.66
CA GLY A 13 -3.13 -3.01 -5.78
C GLY A 13 -3.87 -3.63 -4.63
N LYS A 14 -3.12 -4.21 -3.73
CA LYS A 14 -3.68 -4.82 -2.54
C LYS A 14 -2.84 -4.51 -1.34
N PHE A 15 -3.52 -4.41 -0.21
CA PHE A 15 -2.84 -4.45 1.07
C PHE A 15 -2.95 -5.87 1.61
N ILE A 16 -1.82 -6.46 1.92
CA ILE A 16 -1.78 -7.82 2.44
C ILE A 16 -1.28 -7.76 3.87
N VAL A 17 -2.10 -8.21 4.80
CA VAL A 17 -1.76 -8.19 6.22
C VAL A 17 -1.32 -9.58 6.62
N THR A 18 -0.16 -9.66 7.26
CA THR A 18 0.38 -10.94 7.70
C THR A 18 0.78 -10.84 9.16
N GLN A 19 1.00 -11.98 9.77
CA GLN A 19 1.50 -12.05 11.13
C GLN A 19 2.81 -12.80 11.12
N GLY A 20 3.84 -12.21 11.71
CA GLY A 20 5.15 -12.82 11.75
C GLY A 20 5.28 -13.84 12.86
N GLU A 21 6.45 -14.47 12.90
CA GLU A 21 6.70 -15.52 13.88
C GLU A 21 6.69 -15.00 15.30
N SER A 22 7.08 -13.76 15.48
CA SER A 22 7.06 -13.18 16.81
C SER A 22 5.71 -12.62 17.19
N GLY A 23 4.71 -12.82 16.33
CA GLY A 23 3.36 -12.42 16.65
C GLY A 23 2.97 -11.04 16.20
N GLU A 24 3.90 -10.29 15.64
CA GLU A 24 3.58 -8.94 15.21
C GLU A 24 2.89 -8.98 13.85
N TYR A 25 2.11 -7.97 13.60
CA TYR A 25 1.36 -7.83 12.36
C TYR A 25 2.02 -6.81 11.47
N ARG A 26 2.01 -7.06 10.18
CA ARG A 26 2.56 -6.14 9.19
C ARG A 26 1.67 -6.14 7.99
N PHE A 27 1.80 -5.12 7.18
CA PHE A 27 1.14 -5.15 5.89
C PHE A 27 2.11 -4.72 4.81
N VAL A 28 1.84 -5.17 3.62
CA VAL A 28 2.55 -4.70 2.44
C VAL A 28 1.51 -4.19 1.46
N LEU A 29 1.93 -3.27 0.63
CA LEU A 29 1.11 -2.79 -0.46
C LEU A 29 1.73 -3.29 -1.75
N THR A 30 0.94 -3.96 -2.56
CA THR A 30 1.43 -4.51 -3.83
C THR A 30 0.69 -3.90 -4.98
N THR A 31 1.31 -3.98 -6.14
CA THR A 31 0.62 -3.66 -7.38
C THR A 31 -0.35 -4.78 -7.72
N ALA A 32 -1.10 -4.58 -8.79
CA ALA A 32 -2.02 -5.60 -9.26
C ALA A 32 -1.29 -6.87 -9.64
N ASN A 33 -0.03 -6.77 -10.05
CA ASN A 33 0.77 -7.92 -10.41
C ASN A 33 1.42 -8.60 -9.23
N GLY A 34 1.25 -8.03 -8.04
CA GLY A 34 1.83 -8.64 -6.85
C GLY A 34 3.19 -8.11 -6.46
N GLU A 35 3.65 -7.08 -7.11
CA GLU A 35 4.95 -6.52 -6.79
C GLU A 35 4.84 -5.65 -5.54
N VAL A 36 5.70 -5.89 -4.55
CA VAL A 36 5.64 -5.13 -3.31
C VAL A 36 6.23 -3.76 -3.53
N ILE A 37 5.45 -2.72 -3.24
CA ILE A 37 5.92 -1.36 -3.40
C ILE A 37 6.07 -0.64 -2.08
N ALA A 38 5.54 -1.19 -0.99
CA ALA A 38 5.70 -0.58 0.33
C ALA A 38 5.46 -1.62 1.39
N THR A 39 6.14 -1.49 2.51
CA THR A 39 5.92 -2.38 3.65
C THR A 39 5.76 -1.52 4.88
N SER A 40 5.02 -2.05 5.86
CA SER A 40 4.84 -1.36 7.12
C SER A 40 5.83 -1.85 8.15
N GLU A 41 5.88 -1.15 9.26
CA GLU A 41 6.57 -1.67 10.41
C GLU A 41 5.69 -2.69 11.12
N GLY A 42 6.22 -3.30 12.15
CA GLY A 42 5.47 -4.30 12.90
C GLY A 42 4.53 -3.64 13.89
N TYR A 43 3.34 -4.20 13.99
CA TYR A 43 2.35 -3.75 14.96
C TYR A 43 2.06 -4.89 15.92
N ARG A 44 1.81 -4.58 17.16
CA ARG A 44 1.51 -5.60 18.13
C ARG A 44 0.12 -6.16 17.99
N GLN A 45 -0.79 -5.37 17.46
CA GLN A 45 -2.18 -5.78 17.38
C GLN A 45 -2.65 -5.67 15.96
N LYS A 46 -3.53 -6.59 15.60
CA LYS A 46 -4.06 -6.61 14.25
C LYS A 46 -4.84 -5.36 13.95
N GLY A 47 -5.60 -4.87 14.94
CA GLY A 47 -6.36 -3.64 14.71
C GLY A 47 -5.48 -2.47 14.37
N SER A 48 -4.30 -2.40 14.99
CA SER A 48 -3.37 -1.32 14.67
C SER A 48 -2.88 -1.41 13.25
N ALA A 49 -2.59 -2.63 12.79
CA ALA A 49 -2.14 -2.81 11.42
C ALA A 49 -3.23 -2.41 10.44
N LEU A 50 -4.48 -2.79 10.73
CA LEU A 50 -5.58 -2.43 9.85
C LEU A 50 -5.83 -0.93 9.85
N ASN A 51 -5.65 -0.27 10.98
CA ASN A 51 -5.72 1.18 11.01
C ASN A 51 -4.63 1.80 10.17
N GLY A 52 -3.45 1.20 10.18
CA GLY A 52 -2.36 1.67 9.35
C GLY A 52 -2.68 1.56 7.88
N VAL A 53 -3.29 0.45 7.49
CA VAL A 53 -3.73 0.28 6.10
C VAL A 53 -4.67 1.41 5.71
N ASP A 54 -5.65 1.68 6.56
CA ASP A 54 -6.63 2.71 6.26
C ASP A 54 -5.98 4.08 6.18
N SER A 55 -5.03 4.34 7.07
CA SER A 55 -4.33 5.60 7.07
C SER A 55 -3.55 5.81 5.77
N VAL A 56 -2.87 4.77 5.31
CA VAL A 56 -2.11 4.87 4.08
C VAL A 56 -3.05 5.13 2.91
N ARG A 57 -4.16 4.40 2.87
CA ARG A 57 -5.11 4.58 1.78
C ARG A 57 -5.59 6.00 1.69
N ARG A 58 -5.94 6.58 2.81
CA ARG A 58 -6.51 7.93 2.81
C ARG A 58 -5.45 8.97 2.53
N THR A 59 -4.28 8.79 3.12
CA THR A 59 -3.22 9.77 2.98
C THR A 59 -2.66 9.80 1.58
N ALA A 60 -2.50 8.62 0.98
CA ALA A 60 -1.85 8.53 -0.33
C ALA A 60 -2.66 9.18 -1.42
N VAL A 61 -3.97 9.26 -1.26
CA VAL A 61 -4.82 9.80 -2.31
C VAL A 61 -4.41 11.23 -2.67
N ASP A 62 -4.10 12.03 -1.66
CA ASP A 62 -3.77 13.44 -1.89
C ASP A 62 -2.31 13.73 -1.68
N ALA A 63 -1.48 12.71 -1.51
CA ALA A 63 -0.09 12.96 -1.22
C ALA A 63 0.61 13.57 -2.42
N ILE A 64 1.41 14.57 -2.15
CA ILE A 64 2.21 15.17 -3.22
C ILE A 64 3.59 14.53 -3.20
N VAL A 65 4.29 14.67 -4.29
CA VAL A 65 5.67 14.20 -4.38
C VAL A 65 6.58 15.37 -4.06
N ASP A 66 7.34 15.20 -3.00
CA ASP A 66 8.29 16.21 -2.57
C ASP A 66 9.67 15.69 -2.93
N ASP A 67 10.14 16.07 -4.09
CA ASP A 67 11.39 15.54 -4.63
C ASP A 67 12.54 16.38 -4.12
N ARG A 68 13.31 15.82 -3.22
CA ARG A 68 14.45 16.52 -2.63
C ARG A 68 15.76 16.00 -3.13
N THR A 69 15.73 15.30 -4.24
CA THR A 69 16.98 14.86 -4.85
C THR A 69 17.61 16.03 -5.57
N LEU A 70 18.89 15.87 -5.91
CA LEU A 70 19.59 16.90 -6.64
C LEU A 70 19.30 16.85 -8.12
N GLU A 71 18.70 15.79 -8.58
CA GLU A 71 18.39 15.64 -10.00
C GLU A 71 16.99 16.11 -10.26
N PRO A 72 16.71 16.65 -11.43
CA PRO A 72 15.33 17.00 -11.73
C PRO A 72 14.46 15.78 -11.75
N SER A 73 13.21 15.96 -11.36
CA SER A 73 12.28 14.87 -11.38
C SER A 73 12.04 14.41 -12.79
N PRO A 74 11.90 13.12 -13.00
CA PRO A 74 11.53 12.64 -14.32
C PRO A 74 10.12 13.12 -14.62
N THR A 75 9.97 13.41 -15.84
CA THR A 75 8.66 13.76 -16.26
C THR A 75 7.82 12.57 -16.29
N HIS A 76 6.87 12.57 -15.79
CA HIS A 76 6.16 11.44 -15.76
C HIS A 76 5.27 11.31 -16.48
N ALA A 77 5.54 10.94 -16.93
CA ALA A 77 4.81 10.95 -17.61
C ALA A 77 3.91 10.15 -17.40
N ASP A 78 4.01 9.96 -17.17
CA ASP A 78 3.42 9.48 -16.82
C ASP A 78 2.99 9.32 -16.69
#